data_6512e4af45037aa3a78830d43a394b7f
#
_entry.id   6512e4af45037aa3a78830d43a394b7f
#
_cell.length_a   1.000
_cell.length_b   1.000
_cell.length_c   1.000
_cell.angle_alpha   90.00
_cell.angle_beta   90.00
_cell.angle_gamma   90.00
#
_symmetry.space_group_name_H-M   'P 1'
#
loop_
_entity.id
_entity.type
_entity.pdbx_description
1 polymer ?
#
loop_
_entity_poly.entity_id
_entity_poly.type
_entity_poly.pdbx_seq_one_letter_code
_entity_poly.pdbx_strand_id
1 'polypeptide(L)'
;MVRHRDRLTSPLRAMQPPEMNDPFLSNTVSSHVRIYVDADACPVKDEIYRVAARLKVNVSVVAGNFIRIPDDPMIERIAAGSGMDAADDWIAERAGITDIVVTSDIPLASRCVKAGATVLAPNGKPFSEQSIGMTLAVRNLMTDLRSSGEITGGPRGFTPRDRSAFLSALDQAIRRIQRAQSTS
;
A
#
# COMPACT_ATOMS: atom_id res chain seq x y z
N MET A 1 -53.91 -56.16 -16.70
CA MET A 1 -54.41 -54.83 -16.31
C MET A 1 -53.53 -54.35 -15.14
N VAL A 2 -52.36 -53.72 -15.46
CA VAL A 2 -51.41 -53.19 -14.46
C VAL A 2 -50.97 -51.84 -14.97
N ARG A 3 -51.22 -50.79 -14.20
CA ARG A 3 -50.91 -49.41 -14.52
C ARG A 3 -49.51 -49.12 -14.07
N HIS A 4 -48.62 -48.75 -15.00
CA HIS A 4 -47.31 -48.21 -14.71
C HIS A 4 -47.45 -46.73 -14.29
N ARG A 5 -46.86 -46.36 -13.14
CA ARG A 5 -46.74 -45.00 -12.66
C ARG A 5 -45.36 -44.47 -13.10
N ASP A 6 -45.37 -43.50 -13.99
CA ASP A 6 -44.23 -42.71 -14.32
C ASP A 6 -43.82 -41.84 -13.12
N ARG A 7 -42.57 -42.00 -12.66
CA ARG A 7 -41.95 -41.12 -11.69
C ARG A 7 -41.22 -40.02 -12.46
N LEU A 8 -41.73 -38.82 -12.34
CA LEU A 8 -41.11 -37.60 -12.78
C LEU A 8 -39.79 -37.38 -12.00
N THR A 9 -38.69 -37.45 -12.70
CA THR A 9 -37.37 -37.01 -12.21
C THR A 9 -37.28 -35.50 -12.34
N SER A 10 -37.33 -34.81 -11.21
CA SER A 10 -37.02 -33.37 -11.13
C SER A 10 -35.54 -33.14 -11.44
N PRO A 11 -35.19 -32.15 -12.27
CA PRO A 11 -33.79 -31.79 -12.49
C PRO A 11 -33.23 -31.12 -11.25
N LEU A 12 -32.05 -31.56 -10.84
CA LEU A 12 -31.23 -30.91 -9.81
C LEU A 12 -31.00 -29.43 -10.19
N ARG A 13 -31.55 -28.56 -9.38
CA ARG A 13 -31.25 -27.12 -9.41
C ARG A 13 -29.78 -26.95 -9.04
N ALA A 14 -28.96 -26.63 -10.02
CA ALA A 14 -27.55 -26.22 -9.78
C ALA A 14 -27.54 -25.08 -8.77
N MET A 15 -26.92 -25.31 -7.62
CA MET A 15 -26.62 -24.27 -6.65
C MET A 15 -25.62 -23.32 -7.32
N GLN A 16 -26.08 -22.13 -7.69
CA GLN A 16 -25.21 -21.00 -8.01
C GLN A 16 -24.47 -20.61 -6.73
N PRO A 17 -23.14 -20.36 -6.81
CA PRO A 17 -22.42 -19.82 -5.67
C PRO A 17 -23.02 -18.46 -5.30
N PRO A 18 -22.99 -18.08 -4.01
CA PRO A 18 -23.50 -16.78 -3.58
C PRO A 18 -22.73 -15.69 -4.30
N GLU A 19 -23.44 -14.82 -5.02
CA GLU A 19 -22.87 -13.56 -5.48
C GLU A 19 -22.42 -12.79 -4.26
N MET A 20 -21.10 -12.68 -4.08
CA MET A 20 -20.51 -11.78 -3.12
C MET A 20 -20.80 -10.36 -3.61
N ASN A 21 -21.92 -9.81 -3.16
CA ASN A 21 -22.22 -8.39 -3.24
C ASN A 21 -21.21 -7.69 -2.32
N ASP A 22 -20.05 -7.37 -2.88
CA ASP A 22 -19.10 -6.48 -2.24
C ASP A 22 -19.65 -5.05 -2.38
N PRO A 23 -20.12 -4.41 -1.29
CA PRO A 23 -20.71 -3.08 -1.35
C PRO A 23 -19.71 -2.00 -1.77
N PHE A 24 -18.42 -2.34 -1.90
CA PHE A 24 -17.37 -1.45 -2.37
C PHE A 24 -17.17 -1.41 -3.90
N LEU A 25 -17.92 -2.21 -4.68
CA LEU A 25 -17.91 -2.15 -6.15
C LEU A 25 -18.90 -1.14 -6.74
N SER A 26 -19.55 -0.33 -5.93
CA SER A 26 -20.45 0.73 -6.42
C SER A 26 -19.66 1.95 -6.88
N ASN A 27 -19.21 1.87 -8.10
CA ASN A 27 -19.16 2.86 -9.15
C ASN A 27 -19.36 4.33 -8.76
N THR A 28 -18.29 4.99 -8.40
CA THR A 28 -18.04 6.39 -8.73
C THR A 28 -16.69 6.45 -9.40
N VAL A 29 -16.60 7.11 -10.55
CA VAL A 29 -15.33 7.43 -11.25
C VAL A 29 -14.56 8.40 -10.34
N SER A 30 -14.03 7.85 -9.28
CA SER A 30 -13.11 8.47 -8.36
C SER A 30 -11.72 8.15 -8.90
N SER A 31 -10.87 9.13 -9.03
CA SER A 31 -9.47 8.94 -9.39
C SER A 31 -8.93 7.72 -8.67
N HIS A 32 -8.59 6.68 -9.41
CA HIS A 32 -8.21 5.38 -8.84
C HIS A 32 -6.83 5.39 -8.13
N VAL A 33 -6.38 6.55 -7.66
CA VAL A 33 -5.18 6.67 -6.86
C VAL A 33 -5.48 6.22 -5.44
N ARG A 34 -4.75 5.24 -4.96
CA ARG A 34 -4.79 4.80 -3.56
C ARG A 34 -3.40 4.96 -2.94
N ILE A 35 -3.38 5.31 -1.66
CA ILE A 35 -2.14 5.37 -0.88
C ILE A 35 -2.13 4.20 0.10
N TYR A 36 -1.17 3.31 -0.03
CA TYR A 36 -0.88 2.28 0.95
C TYR A 36 0.21 2.77 1.90
N VAL A 37 -0.04 2.67 3.18
CA VAL A 37 0.88 3.10 4.23
C VAL A 37 1.31 1.89 5.05
N ASP A 38 2.59 1.57 4.99
CA ASP A 38 3.23 0.67 5.94
C ASP A 38 3.36 1.40 7.28
N ALA A 39 2.44 1.11 8.21
CA ALA A 39 2.17 1.98 9.33
C ALA A 39 3.08 1.77 10.54
N ASP A 40 3.74 0.62 10.63
CA ASP A 40 4.53 0.24 11.82
C ASP A 40 5.76 1.14 12.00
N ALA A 41 6.31 1.67 10.90
CA ALA A 41 7.47 2.56 10.91
C ALA A 41 7.25 3.90 10.18
N CYS A 42 6.01 4.36 10.02
CA CYS A 42 5.71 5.58 9.26
C CYS A 42 5.56 6.81 10.16
N PRO A 43 6.56 7.73 10.20
CA PRO A 43 6.50 8.95 11.02
C PRO A 43 5.71 10.09 10.37
N VAL A 44 5.16 9.91 9.16
CA VAL A 44 4.51 10.94 8.32
C VAL A 44 3.03 10.66 8.08
N LYS A 45 2.39 9.89 8.95
CA LYS A 45 0.96 9.57 8.81
C LYS A 45 0.07 10.81 8.75
N ASP A 46 0.32 11.78 9.61
CA ASP A 46 -0.47 13.02 9.65
C ASP A 46 -0.32 13.85 8.36
N GLU A 47 0.89 13.84 7.77
CA GLU A 47 1.15 14.45 6.48
C GLU A 47 0.36 13.76 5.36
N ILE A 48 0.32 12.43 5.37
CA ILE A 48 -0.44 11.64 4.41
C ILE A 48 -1.93 11.98 4.50
N TYR A 49 -2.50 11.98 5.70
CA TYR A 49 -3.92 12.26 5.92
C TYR A 49 -4.30 13.65 5.41
N ARG A 50 -3.47 14.67 5.70
CA ARG A 50 -3.70 16.05 5.22
C ARG A 50 -3.70 16.16 3.70
N VAL A 51 -2.76 15.52 3.04
CA VAL A 51 -2.68 15.56 1.57
C VAL A 51 -3.83 14.76 0.94
N ALA A 52 -4.11 13.57 1.47
CA ALA A 52 -5.18 12.71 1.01
C ALA A 52 -6.56 13.39 1.11
N ALA A 53 -6.87 14.01 2.24
CA ALA A 53 -8.12 14.76 2.43
C ALA A 53 -8.25 15.91 1.43
N ARG A 54 -7.17 16.66 1.18
CA ARG A 54 -7.16 17.78 0.23
C ARG A 54 -7.35 17.33 -1.21
N LEU A 55 -6.72 16.22 -1.62
CA LEU A 55 -6.74 15.73 -2.99
C LEU A 55 -7.79 14.64 -3.24
N LYS A 56 -8.60 14.31 -2.23
CA LYS A 56 -9.67 13.30 -2.28
C LYS A 56 -9.16 11.93 -2.72
N VAL A 57 -8.14 11.43 -2.02
CA VAL A 57 -7.48 10.16 -2.30
C VAL A 57 -7.67 9.20 -1.13
N ASN A 58 -8.01 7.95 -1.42
CA ASN A 58 -8.18 6.91 -0.41
C ASN A 58 -6.83 6.49 0.19
N VAL A 59 -6.82 6.21 1.49
CA VAL A 59 -5.64 5.76 2.23
C VAL A 59 -5.94 4.44 2.93
N SER A 60 -5.14 3.43 2.66
CA SER A 60 -5.16 2.16 3.39
C SER A 60 -3.95 2.12 4.33
N VAL A 61 -4.22 2.19 5.63
CA VAL A 61 -3.20 2.13 6.69
C VAL A 61 -3.05 0.69 7.12
N VAL A 62 -1.97 0.06 6.71
CA VAL A 62 -1.71 -1.38 6.92
C VAL A 62 -0.76 -1.56 8.09
N ALA A 63 -1.13 -2.38 9.05
CA ALA A 63 -0.32 -2.67 10.22
C ALA A 63 -0.57 -4.10 10.73
N GLY A 64 0.45 -4.71 11.33
CA GLY A 64 0.32 -5.97 12.05
C GLY A 64 -0.38 -5.82 13.39
N ASN A 65 -0.30 -4.65 14.00
CA ASN A 65 -0.88 -4.32 15.30
C ASN A 65 -1.98 -3.27 15.21
N PHE A 66 -2.72 -3.10 16.33
CA PHE A 66 -3.73 -2.05 16.39
C PHE A 66 -3.09 -0.66 16.29
N ILE A 67 -3.53 0.12 15.32
CA ILE A 67 -3.13 1.52 15.15
C ILE A 67 -4.38 2.42 15.10
N ARG A 68 -4.32 3.57 15.76
CA ARG A 68 -5.38 4.58 15.69
C ARG A 68 -5.25 5.35 14.38
N ILE A 69 -6.37 5.49 13.68
CA ILE A 69 -6.50 6.33 12.48
C ILE A 69 -7.57 7.40 12.71
N PRO A 70 -7.59 8.48 11.91
CA PRO A 70 -8.69 9.44 11.90
C PRO A 70 -10.03 8.78 11.57
N ASP A 71 -11.12 9.34 12.08
CA ASP A 71 -12.48 8.97 11.69
C ASP A 71 -12.84 9.72 10.39
N ASP A 72 -12.38 9.17 9.28
CA ASP A 72 -12.56 9.71 7.93
C ASP A 72 -12.89 8.55 6.98
N PRO A 73 -13.99 8.63 6.20
CA PRO A 73 -14.41 7.55 5.30
C PRO A 73 -13.40 7.23 4.19
N MET A 74 -12.45 8.13 3.93
CA MET A 74 -11.39 7.91 2.95
C MET A 74 -10.15 7.22 3.54
N ILE A 75 -10.11 7.02 4.86
CA ILE A 75 -8.99 6.40 5.56
C ILE A 75 -9.44 5.10 6.19
N GLU A 76 -8.95 3.99 5.69
CA GLU A 76 -9.25 2.68 6.23
C GLU A 76 -8.04 2.08 6.96
N ARG A 77 -8.32 1.31 8.00
CA ARG A 77 -7.32 0.51 8.70
C ARG A 77 -7.40 -0.93 8.26
N ILE A 78 -6.29 -1.47 7.83
CA ILE A 78 -6.14 -2.87 7.45
C ILE A 78 -5.31 -3.59 8.52
N ALA A 79 -5.92 -4.58 9.16
CA ALA A 79 -5.21 -5.50 10.04
C ALA A 79 -4.67 -6.67 9.19
N ALA A 80 -3.39 -6.66 8.90
CA ALA A 80 -2.78 -7.65 8.01
C ALA A 80 -2.52 -9.01 8.69
N GLY A 81 -2.82 -9.13 9.98
CA GLY A 81 -2.53 -10.34 10.76
C GLY A 81 -1.21 -10.26 11.53
N SER A 82 -0.88 -11.34 12.27
CA SER A 82 0.25 -11.38 13.21
C SER A 82 1.55 -11.96 12.63
N GLY A 83 1.63 -12.20 11.32
CA GLY A 83 2.85 -12.65 10.63
C GLY A 83 3.88 -11.52 10.54
N MET A 84 5.17 -11.85 10.58
CA MET A 84 6.28 -10.87 10.54
C MET A 84 6.21 -9.98 9.30
N ASP A 85 5.87 -10.54 8.13
CA ASP A 85 5.80 -9.83 6.86
C ASP A 85 4.35 -9.69 6.34
N ALA A 86 3.34 -9.92 7.19
CA ALA A 86 1.94 -9.96 6.76
C ALA A 86 1.45 -8.61 6.19
N ALA A 87 1.89 -7.49 6.76
CA ALA A 87 1.58 -6.15 6.26
C ALA A 87 2.25 -5.89 4.91
N ASP A 88 3.52 -6.28 4.77
CA ASP A 88 4.30 -6.15 3.54
C ASP A 88 3.70 -6.99 2.40
N ASP A 89 3.36 -8.23 2.68
CA ASP A 89 2.72 -9.13 1.73
C ASP A 89 1.37 -8.56 1.28
N TRP A 90 0.56 -8.10 2.22
CA TRP A 90 -0.74 -7.52 1.91
C TRP A 90 -0.64 -6.30 0.99
N ILE A 91 0.33 -5.40 1.24
CA ILE A 91 0.58 -4.22 0.41
C ILE A 91 1.10 -4.63 -0.96
N ALA A 92 2.13 -5.48 -1.01
CA ALA A 92 2.80 -5.85 -2.25
C ALA A 92 1.91 -6.64 -3.24
N GLU A 93 0.92 -7.38 -2.73
CA GLU A 93 -0.06 -8.10 -3.56
C GLU A 93 -1.10 -7.17 -4.22
N ARG A 94 -1.27 -5.95 -3.69
CA ARG A 94 -2.36 -5.03 -4.11
C ARG A 94 -1.86 -3.77 -4.80
N ALA A 95 -0.66 -3.32 -4.46
CA ALA A 95 -0.09 -2.11 -5.02
C ALA A 95 0.22 -2.28 -6.53
N GLY A 96 -0.20 -1.31 -7.34
CA GLY A 96 -0.03 -1.32 -8.79
C GLY A 96 0.26 0.08 -9.37
N ILE A 97 0.16 0.20 -10.68
CA ILE A 97 0.62 1.36 -11.47
C ILE A 97 -0.01 2.70 -11.03
N THR A 98 -1.24 2.67 -10.53
CA THR A 98 -1.96 3.88 -10.12
C THR A 98 -1.84 4.17 -8.63
N ASP A 99 -1.09 3.34 -7.91
CA ASP A 99 -1.00 3.42 -6.45
C ASP A 99 0.29 4.07 -5.99
N ILE A 100 0.22 4.59 -4.76
CA ILE A 100 1.37 5.13 -4.05
C ILE A 100 1.59 4.30 -2.79
N VAL A 101 2.81 3.86 -2.57
CA VAL A 101 3.21 3.14 -1.35
C VAL A 101 4.15 4.00 -0.54
N VAL A 102 3.88 4.14 0.75
CA VAL A 102 4.77 4.86 1.69
C VAL A 102 5.35 3.86 2.67
N THR A 103 6.64 3.63 2.54
CA THR A 103 7.39 2.70 3.41
C THR A 103 8.85 3.10 3.57
N SER A 104 9.49 2.65 4.63
CA SER A 104 10.96 2.66 4.82
C SER A 104 11.59 1.29 4.61
N ASP A 105 10.78 0.25 4.44
CA ASP A 105 11.25 -1.10 4.18
C ASP A 105 11.70 -1.27 2.72
N ILE A 106 12.96 -1.69 2.53
CA ILE A 106 13.55 -1.82 1.19
C ILE A 106 13.04 -3.05 0.43
N PRO A 107 12.91 -4.24 1.03
CA PRO A 107 12.24 -5.39 0.45
C PRO A 107 10.83 -5.08 -0.06
N LEU A 108 9.98 -4.47 0.76
CA LEU A 108 8.64 -4.05 0.36
C LEU A 108 8.69 -3.03 -0.79
N ALA A 109 9.53 -2.00 -0.67
CA ALA A 109 9.72 -1.00 -1.71
C ALA A 109 10.10 -1.63 -3.05
N SER A 110 11.01 -2.62 -3.03
CA SER A 110 11.44 -3.35 -4.24
C SER A 110 10.28 -4.08 -4.92
N ARG A 111 9.45 -4.77 -4.14
CA ARG A 111 8.29 -5.51 -4.66
C ARG A 111 7.29 -4.56 -5.31
N CYS A 112 6.96 -3.45 -4.64
CA CYS A 112 6.00 -2.46 -5.11
C CYS A 112 6.50 -1.69 -6.35
N VAL A 113 7.79 -1.33 -6.41
CA VAL A 113 8.39 -0.71 -7.61
C VAL A 113 8.31 -1.64 -8.81
N LYS A 114 8.61 -2.93 -8.65
CA LYS A 114 8.47 -3.95 -9.71
C LYS A 114 7.03 -4.13 -10.18
N ALA A 115 6.05 -3.96 -9.29
CA ALA A 115 4.63 -3.96 -9.62
C ALA A 115 4.17 -2.65 -10.32
N GLY A 116 5.06 -1.67 -10.47
CA GLY A 116 4.78 -0.39 -11.14
C GLY A 116 4.23 0.70 -10.23
N ALA A 117 4.08 0.44 -8.93
CA ALA A 117 3.63 1.44 -7.98
C ALA A 117 4.64 2.58 -7.79
N THR A 118 4.14 3.77 -7.48
CA THR A 118 5.01 4.88 -7.03
C THR A 118 5.33 4.69 -5.56
N VAL A 119 6.59 4.48 -5.21
CA VAL A 119 7.00 4.23 -3.82
C VAL A 119 7.78 5.41 -3.27
N LEU A 120 7.38 5.91 -2.09
CA LEU A 120 8.02 7.04 -1.41
C LEU A 120 8.52 6.63 -0.03
N ALA A 121 9.76 7.02 0.27
CA ALA A 121 10.26 6.97 1.64
C ALA A 121 9.66 8.11 2.49
N PRO A 122 9.59 7.97 3.82
CA PRO A 122 9.08 9.02 4.72
C PRO A 122 9.80 10.37 4.62
N ASN A 123 11.02 10.41 4.10
CA ASN A 123 11.77 11.65 3.85
C ASN A 123 11.48 12.27 2.47
N GLY A 124 10.50 11.75 1.73
CA GLY A 124 10.08 12.24 0.42
C GLY A 124 10.91 11.75 -0.76
N LYS A 125 11.92 10.91 -0.54
CA LYS A 125 12.71 10.35 -1.64
C LYS A 125 11.92 9.23 -2.33
N PRO A 126 11.80 9.27 -3.67
CA PRO A 126 11.19 8.16 -4.39
C PRO A 126 12.16 6.99 -4.47
N PHE A 127 11.59 5.78 -4.36
CA PHE A 127 12.29 4.55 -4.69
C PHE A 127 12.20 4.25 -6.19
N SER A 128 13.30 3.80 -6.75
CA SER A 128 13.41 3.21 -8.09
C SER A 128 14.25 1.94 -8.00
N GLU A 129 14.24 1.08 -9.00
CA GLU A 129 15.08 -0.11 -9.01
C GLU A 129 16.56 0.23 -8.79
N GLN A 130 17.05 1.29 -9.45
CA GLN A 130 18.42 1.76 -9.30
C GLN A 130 18.72 2.25 -7.87
N SER A 131 17.82 3.06 -7.27
CA SER A 131 18.02 3.60 -5.91
C SER A 131 17.93 2.51 -4.85
N ILE A 132 17.10 1.49 -5.05
CA ILE A 132 16.98 0.31 -4.18
C ILE A 132 18.29 -0.48 -4.19
N GLY A 133 18.83 -0.79 -5.38
CA GLY A 133 20.10 -1.48 -5.50
C GLY A 133 21.26 -0.75 -4.81
N MET A 134 21.34 0.56 -5.00
CA MET A 134 22.35 1.41 -4.33
C MET A 134 22.15 1.43 -2.80
N THR A 135 20.91 1.55 -2.33
CA THR A 135 20.60 1.55 -0.89
C THR A 135 20.98 0.24 -0.22
N LEU A 136 20.70 -0.89 -0.87
CA LEU A 136 21.09 -2.22 -0.37
C LEU A 136 22.62 -2.36 -0.31
N ALA A 137 23.34 -1.92 -1.35
CA ALA A 137 24.79 -1.96 -1.37
C ALA A 137 25.41 -1.11 -0.23
N VAL A 138 24.92 0.11 -0.04
CA VAL A 138 25.34 1.00 1.05
C VAL A 138 25.02 0.41 2.41
N ARG A 139 23.82 -0.18 2.60
CA ARG A 139 23.43 -0.83 3.86
C ARG A 139 24.35 -1.98 4.22
N ASN A 140 24.68 -2.84 3.25
CA ASN A 140 25.60 -3.96 3.45
C ASN A 140 27.00 -3.45 3.85
N LEU A 141 27.53 -2.49 3.09
CA LEU A 141 28.82 -1.88 3.41
C LEU A 141 28.85 -1.25 4.83
N MET A 142 27.80 -0.52 5.22
CA MET A 142 27.71 0.09 6.54
C MET A 142 27.57 -0.95 7.66
N THR A 143 26.95 -2.10 7.37
CA THR A 143 26.88 -3.21 8.33
C THR A 143 28.26 -3.82 8.52
N ASP A 144 29.02 -4.04 7.46
CA ASP A 144 30.37 -4.58 7.52
C ASP A 144 31.31 -3.63 8.28
N LEU A 145 31.24 -2.33 8.00
CA LEU A 145 32.06 -1.32 8.69
C LEU A 145 31.72 -1.17 10.18
N ARG A 146 30.45 -1.37 10.58
CA ARG A 146 30.08 -1.40 11.99
C ARG A 146 30.57 -2.66 12.69
N SER A 147 30.53 -3.81 12.03
CA SER A 147 31.03 -5.04 12.59
C SER A 147 32.56 -5.04 12.78
N SER A 148 33.28 -4.27 11.95
CA SER A 148 34.73 -4.04 12.08
C SER A 148 35.09 -2.93 13.08
N GLY A 149 34.08 -2.21 13.64
CA GLY A 149 34.29 -1.15 14.65
C GLY A 149 34.75 0.19 14.06
N GLU A 150 34.77 0.35 12.74
CA GLU A 150 35.25 1.56 12.04
C GLU A 150 34.25 2.73 12.08
N ILE A 151 32.95 2.45 12.32
CA ILE A 151 31.91 3.50 12.37
C ILE A 151 31.09 3.37 13.64
N THR A 152 31.07 4.44 14.44
CA THR A 152 30.21 4.62 15.60
C THR A 152 29.19 5.71 15.29
N GLY A 153 27.91 5.35 15.19
CA GLY A 153 26.81 6.30 14.97
C GLY A 153 25.58 5.63 14.39
N GLY A 154 24.41 6.12 14.79
CA GLY A 154 23.10 5.67 14.30
C GLY A 154 22.67 6.42 13.03
N PRO A 155 21.56 6.00 12.38
CA PRO A 155 20.94 6.75 11.31
C PRO A 155 20.56 8.17 11.76
N ARG A 156 20.66 9.15 10.85
CA ARG A 156 20.21 10.51 11.10
C ARG A 156 18.73 10.52 11.48
N GLY A 157 18.39 11.23 12.56
CA GLY A 157 17.02 11.41 13.01
C GLY A 157 16.14 12.09 11.94
N PHE A 158 14.86 11.84 12.00
CA PHE A 158 13.84 12.42 11.14
C PHE A 158 13.63 13.91 11.48
N THR A 159 13.63 14.80 10.48
CA THR A 159 13.63 16.26 10.66
C THR A 159 12.37 16.94 10.10
N PRO A 160 12.05 18.18 10.53
CA PRO A 160 10.98 18.97 9.91
C PRO A 160 11.17 19.19 8.40
N ARG A 161 12.41 19.26 7.93
CA ARG A 161 12.75 19.37 6.50
C ARG A 161 12.32 18.10 5.75
N ASP A 162 12.50 16.93 6.35
CA ASP A 162 12.07 15.66 5.76
C ASP A 162 10.54 15.62 5.63
N ARG A 163 9.78 16.14 6.61
CA ARG A 163 8.30 16.29 6.53
C ARG A 163 7.87 17.17 5.37
N SER A 164 8.53 18.33 5.20
CA SER A 164 8.21 19.25 4.11
C SER A 164 8.53 18.66 2.75
N ALA A 165 9.67 17.97 2.63
CA ALA A 165 10.05 17.27 1.41
C ALA A 165 9.06 16.16 1.07
N PHE A 166 8.63 15.39 2.08
CA PHE A 166 7.63 14.34 1.92
C PHE A 166 6.28 14.89 1.45
N LEU A 167 5.78 15.96 2.08
CA LEU A 167 4.53 16.62 1.67
C LEU A 167 4.56 17.02 0.19
N SER A 168 5.65 17.63 -0.25
CA SER A 168 5.82 18.05 -1.65
C SER A 168 5.89 16.84 -2.59
N ALA A 169 6.62 15.80 -2.23
CA ALA A 169 6.79 14.61 -3.06
C ALA A 169 5.46 13.85 -3.20
N LEU A 170 4.70 13.69 -2.11
CA LEU A 170 3.41 13.02 -2.13
C LEU A 170 2.39 13.79 -2.97
N ASP A 171 2.28 15.11 -2.80
CA ASP A 171 1.38 15.95 -3.61
C ASP A 171 1.69 15.83 -5.11
N GLN A 172 2.97 15.91 -5.46
CA GLN A 172 3.41 15.78 -6.86
C GLN A 172 3.09 14.39 -7.44
N ALA A 173 3.33 13.33 -6.66
CA ALA A 173 3.06 11.97 -7.09
C ALA A 173 1.57 11.75 -7.38
N ILE A 174 0.69 12.17 -6.47
CA ILE A 174 -0.76 12.06 -6.66
C ILE A 174 -1.20 12.82 -7.91
N ARG A 175 -0.82 14.09 -8.03
CA ARG A 175 -1.20 14.92 -9.18
C ARG A 175 -0.68 14.38 -10.52
N ARG A 176 0.49 13.76 -10.52
CA ARG A 176 1.04 13.13 -11.71
C ARG A 176 0.17 11.95 -12.16
N ILE A 177 -0.22 11.07 -11.23
CA ILE A 177 -1.06 9.92 -11.54
C ILE A 177 -2.46 10.38 -11.98
N GLN A 178 -3.08 11.31 -11.26
CA GLN A 178 -4.39 11.85 -11.61
C GLN A 178 -4.42 12.47 -13.01
N ARG A 179 -3.38 13.22 -13.39
CA ARG A 179 -3.26 13.78 -14.75
C ARG A 179 -3.13 12.70 -15.82
N ALA A 180 -2.33 11.66 -15.56
CA ALA A 180 -2.19 10.55 -16.50
C ALA A 180 -3.52 9.82 -16.76
N GLN A 181 -4.32 9.64 -15.71
CA GLN A 181 -5.66 9.03 -15.82
C GLN A 181 -6.68 9.92 -16.58
N SER A 182 -6.54 11.25 -16.48
CA SER A 182 -7.46 12.18 -17.17
C SER A 182 -7.15 12.32 -18.66
N THR A 183 -6.03 11.79 -19.14
CA THR A 183 -5.58 11.90 -20.53
C THR A 183 -5.79 10.59 -21.32
N SER A 184 -6.17 9.52 -20.64
CA SER A 184 -6.46 8.19 -21.22
C SER A 184 -7.94 8.00 -21.44
#